data_23a9fa62fa9939df0752606a8c9bf658
#
_entry.id   23a9fa62fa9939df0752606a8c9bf658
#
_cell.length_a   1.000
_cell.length_b   1.000
_cell.length_c   1.000
_cell.angle_alpha   90.00
_cell.angle_beta   90.00
_cell.angle_gamma   90.00
#
_symmetry.space_group_name_H-M   'P 1'
#
loop_
_entity.id
_entity.type
_entity.pdbx_description
1 polymer ?
#
loop_
_entity_poly.entity_id
_entity_poly.type
_entity_poly.pdbx_seq_one_letter_code
_entity_poly.pdbx_strand_id
1 'polypeptide(L)'
;MSNSIRLPVRERAPMKRAFLILLGAVAIVALLSLLPLPFERKTHVVSVATLRAPPQAVYDYATTPANWPKWHPASLAVQGTTDHPLRLGEEVAEEFRLAGRHGILHWKVVEAKPPFEWRIEAEMNRRASGEVRYKLTPDGAGTRFERDFIYRTPNLLFLILDPIFIGPRVRAESAQGAKQLEQIFETLAPAIPSIPPATPTPAMPPADATAGPGGSASATPAR
;
A
#
# COMPACT_ATOMS: atom_id res chain seq x y z
N MET A 1 66.21 15.06 59.45
CA MET A 1 65.41 13.92 59.00
C MET A 1 64.23 14.50 58.20
N SER A 2 64.33 14.55 56.89
CA SER A 2 63.27 15.12 56.01
C SER A 2 62.44 13.98 55.43
N ASN A 3 61.17 13.89 55.85
CA ASN A 3 60.25 12.84 55.44
C ASN A 3 59.49 13.31 54.21
N SER A 4 59.93 12.92 52.99
CA SER A 4 59.29 13.24 51.74
C SER A 4 58.09 12.32 51.52
N ILE A 5 56.91 12.84 51.73
CA ILE A 5 55.64 12.17 51.44
C ILE A 5 55.48 12.12 49.91
N ARG A 6 55.65 10.95 49.28
CA ARG A 6 55.31 10.72 47.86
C ARG A 6 53.80 10.46 47.76
N LEU A 7 53.08 11.38 47.17
CA LEU A 7 51.70 11.20 46.79
C LEU A 7 51.59 10.12 45.69
N PRO A 8 50.60 9.20 45.75
CA PRO A 8 50.45 8.19 44.71
C PRO A 8 49.99 8.85 43.43
N VAL A 9 50.73 8.63 42.34
CA VAL A 9 50.33 8.98 41.00
C VAL A 9 49.11 8.10 40.63
N ARG A 10 47.96 8.73 40.58
CA ARG A 10 46.67 8.06 40.20
C ARG A 10 46.76 7.66 38.75
N GLU A 11 46.99 6.36 38.48
CA GLU A 11 47.00 5.79 37.11
C GLU A 11 45.66 6.01 36.43
N ARG A 12 45.63 6.96 35.45
CA ARG A 12 44.46 7.21 34.57
C ARG A 12 44.39 6.22 33.41
N ALA A 13 45.30 5.25 33.33
CA ALA A 13 45.43 4.29 32.22
C ALA A 13 44.24 3.27 32.12
N PRO A 14 43.66 2.70 33.21
CA PRO A 14 42.60 1.71 33.07
C PRO A 14 41.31 2.28 32.53
N MET A 15 40.98 3.54 32.85
CA MET A 15 39.73 4.19 32.42
C MET A 15 39.71 4.46 30.90
N LYS A 16 40.86 4.85 30.29
CA LYS A 16 40.95 5.04 28.84
C LYS A 16 40.85 3.73 28.07
N ARG A 17 41.44 2.65 28.56
CA ARG A 17 41.32 1.31 27.97
C ARG A 17 39.89 0.78 28.04
N ALA A 18 39.23 0.90 29.19
CA ALA A 18 37.83 0.51 29.34
C ALA A 18 36.90 1.29 28.39
N PHE A 19 37.11 2.59 28.22
CA PHE A 19 36.35 3.42 27.28
C PHE A 19 36.57 2.99 25.81
N LEU A 20 37.81 2.69 25.40
CA LEU A 20 38.11 2.21 24.05
C LEU A 20 37.49 0.83 23.79
N ILE A 21 37.51 -0.07 24.76
CA ILE A 21 36.84 -1.40 24.66
C ILE A 21 35.33 -1.22 24.50
N LEU A 22 34.73 -0.37 25.30
CA LEU A 22 33.29 -0.08 25.23
C LEU A 22 32.93 0.53 23.85
N LEU A 23 33.71 1.50 23.39
CA LEU A 23 33.50 2.12 22.07
C LEU A 23 33.62 1.08 20.93
N GLY A 24 34.62 0.20 21.01
CA GLY A 24 34.80 -0.90 20.07
C GLY A 24 33.61 -1.89 20.08
N ALA A 25 33.13 -2.25 21.26
CA ALA A 25 31.97 -3.13 21.42
C ALA A 25 30.71 -2.48 20.82
N VAL A 26 30.47 -1.19 21.10
CA VAL A 26 29.34 -0.44 20.53
C VAL A 26 29.45 -0.38 18.99
N ALA A 27 30.63 -0.13 18.45
CA ALA A 27 30.86 -0.10 17.01
C ALA A 27 30.58 -1.47 16.36
N ILE A 28 31.01 -2.57 16.98
CA ILE A 28 30.75 -3.93 16.52
C ILE A 28 29.24 -4.22 16.54
N VAL A 29 28.54 -3.89 17.62
CA VAL A 29 27.08 -4.09 17.73
C VAL A 29 26.36 -3.26 16.66
N ALA A 30 26.76 -2.01 16.45
CA ALA A 30 26.20 -1.16 15.41
C ALA A 30 26.41 -1.78 14.02
N LEU A 31 27.62 -2.27 13.73
CA LEU A 31 27.92 -2.93 12.45
C LEU A 31 27.11 -4.21 12.26
N LEU A 32 27.02 -5.07 13.27
CA LEU A 32 26.23 -6.31 13.23
C LEU A 32 24.74 -6.02 13.03
N SER A 33 24.22 -4.93 13.60
CA SER A 33 22.82 -4.55 13.45
C SER A 33 22.45 -4.11 12.02
N LEU A 34 23.43 -3.77 11.18
CA LEU A 34 23.23 -3.44 9.76
C LEU A 34 23.26 -4.67 8.84
N LEU A 35 23.66 -5.83 9.36
CA LEU A 35 23.62 -7.07 8.56
C LEU A 35 22.21 -7.41 8.12
N PRO A 36 22.03 -7.96 6.91
CA PRO A 36 20.73 -8.44 6.46
C PRO A 36 20.19 -9.52 7.40
N LEU A 37 18.88 -9.52 7.60
CA LEU A 37 18.23 -10.59 8.34
C LEU A 37 18.29 -11.90 7.55
N PRO A 38 18.50 -13.06 8.21
CA PRO A 38 18.49 -14.36 7.58
C PRO A 38 17.07 -14.85 7.19
N PHE A 39 16.04 -14.07 7.55
CA PHE A 39 14.63 -14.35 7.26
C PHE A 39 13.94 -13.09 6.74
N GLU A 40 12.91 -13.30 5.96
CA GLU A 40 12.09 -12.21 5.44
C GLU A 40 10.99 -11.84 6.46
N ARG A 41 10.96 -10.56 6.86
CA ARG A 41 9.88 -10.01 7.66
C ARG A 41 9.16 -8.92 6.87
N LYS A 42 7.84 -9.08 6.74
CA LYS A 42 6.92 -8.12 6.12
C LYS A 42 6.05 -7.47 7.18
N THR A 43 5.88 -6.17 7.07
CA THR A 43 4.96 -5.39 7.90
C THR A 43 3.83 -4.89 7.02
N HIS A 44 2.58 -5.14 7.43
CA HIS A 44 1.37 -4.70 6.76
C HIS A 44 0.84 -3.42 7.40
N VAL A 45 0.49 -2.44 6.58
CA VAL A 45 -0.16 -1.21 7.01
C VAL A 45 -1.39 -1.01 6.15
N VAL A 46 -2.55 -1.37 6.72
CA VAL A 46 -3.84 -1.23 6.06
C VAL A 46 -4.44 0.13 6.39
N SER A 47 -4.89 0.85 5.38
CA SER A 47 -5.69 2.06 5.49
C SER A 47 -6.97 1.92 4.67
N VAL A 48 -8.06 2.49 5.19
CA VAL A 48 -9.39 2.40 4.59
C VAL A 48 -9.98 3.80 4.46
N ALA A 49 -10.64 4.05 3.34
CA ALA A 49 -11.39 5.27 3.05
C ALA A 49 -12.76 4.91 2.46
N THR A 50 -13.79 5.70 2.80
CA THR A 50 -15.11 5.61 2.15
C THR A 50 -15.27 6.81 1.23
N LEU A 51 -15.31 6.55 -0.08
CA LEU A 51 -15.25 7.55 -1.13
C LEU A 51 -16.60 7.72 -1.81
N ARG A 52 -17.05 8.96 -2.00
CA ARG A 52 -18.33 9.30 -2.67
C ARG A 52 -18.18 9.27 -4.20
N ALA A 53 -17.76 8.13 -4.73
CA ALA A 53 -17.58 7.93 -6.16
C ALA A 53 -17.70 6.44 -6.50
N PRO A 54 -18.11 6.09 -7.73
CA PRO A 54 -18.16 4.70 -8.16
C PRO A 54 -16.76 4.08 -8.23
N PRO A 55 -16.63 2.74 -8.07
CA PRO A 55 -15.35 2.05 -8.04
C PRO A 55 -14.44 2.36 -9.23
N GLN A 56 -15.00 2.52 -10.43
CA GLN A 56 -14.22 2.85 -11.63
C GLN A 56 -13.50 4.20 -11.50
N ALA A 57 -14.21 5.24 -11.04
CA ALA A 57 -13.61 6.57 -10.89
C ALA A 57 -12.52 6.58 -9.81
N VAL A 58 -12.73 5.84 -8.71
CA VAL A 58 -11.72 5.69 -7.65
C VAL A 58 -10.51 4.92 -8.16
N TYR A 59 -10.73 3.83 -8.86
CA TYR A 59 -9.68 3.02 -9.45
C TYR A 59 -8.83 3.85 -10.41
N ASP A 60 -9.45 4.52 -11.36
CA ASP A 60 -8.75 5.33 -12.36
C ASP A 60 -7.92 6.43 -11.70
N TYR A 61 -8.48 7.11 -10.71
CA TYR A 61 -7.76 8.17 -10.00
C TYR A 61 -6.57 7.64 -9.18
N ALA A 62 -6.79 6.59 -8.38
CA ALA A 62 -5.80 6.06 -7.45
C ALA A 62 -4.64 5.34 -8.14
N THR A 63 -4.90 4.72 -9.32
CA THR A 63 -3.88 3.96 -10.08
C THR A 63 -3.17 4.78 -11.15
N THR A 64 -3.57 6.06 -11.35
CA THR A 64 -2.88 7.01 -12.23
C THR A 64 -1.76 7.71 -11.48
N PRO A 65 -0.47 7.50 -11.86
CA PRO A 65 0.67 7.98 -11.08
C PRO A 65 0.77 9.51 -10.94
N ALA A 66 0.29 10.29 -11.92
CA ALA A 66 0.25 11.75 -11.84
C ALA A 66 -0.63 12.27 -10.67
N ASN A 67 -1.48 11.42 -10.10
CA ASN A 67 -2.32 11.77 -8.96
C ASN A 67 -1.69 11.40 -7.61
N TRP A 68 -0.70 10.49 -7.57
CA TRP A 68 -0.14 10.01 -6.30
C TRP A 68 0.36 11.14 -5.39
N PRO A 69 1.14 12.12 -5.86
CA PRO A 69 1.57 13.23 -5.00
C PRO A 69 0.43 14.10 -4.47
N LYS A 70 -0.74 14.04 -5.08
CA LYS A 70 -1.89 14.85 -4.68
C LYS A 70 -2.62 14.30 -3.45
N TRP A 71 -2.56 12.97 -3.24
CA TRP A 71 -3.27 12.33 -2.15
C TRP A 71 -2.38 11.54 -1.20
N HIS A 72 -1.23 11.04 -1.63
CA HIS A 72 -0.33 10.28 -0.77
C HIS A 72 0.86 11.13 -0.31
N PRO A 73 0.97 11.50 0.98
CA PRO A 73 1.97 12.45 1.46
C PRO A 73 3.42 11.96 1.31
N ALA A 74 3.62 10.65 1.19
CA ALA A 74 4.94 10.08 0.97
C ALA A 74 5.39 10.16 -0.49
N SER A 75 4.48 10.34 -1.46
CA SER A 75 4.80 10.49 -2.89
C SER A 75 5.16 11.93 -3.21
N LEU A 76 6.36 12.17 -3.72
CA LEU A 76 6.82 13.51 -4.07
C LEU A 76 6.71 13.79 -5.57
N ALA A 77 7.14 12.85 -6.39
CA ALA A 77 7.08 12.93 -7.84
C ALA A 77 7.07 11.52 -8.44
N VAL A 78 6.48 11.38 -9.62
CA VAL A 78 6.51 10.12 -10.38
C VAL A 78 6.98 10.39 -11.79
N GLN A 79 7.84 9.53 -12.31
CA GLN A 79 8.41 9.57 -13.65
C GLN A 79 8.08 8.30 -14.42
N GLY A 80 7.98 8.42 -15.75
CA GLY A 80 7.59 7.35 -16.64
C GLY A 80 6.18 7.54 -17.18
N THR A 81 5.41 6.46 -17.28
CA THR A 81 4.02 6.48 -17.72
C THR A 81 3.12 6.99 -16.59
N THR A 82 2.65 8.23 -16.67
CA THR A 82 1.95 8.87 -15.55
C THR A 82 0.54 9.37 -15.87
N ASP A 83 0.12 9.36 -17.12
CA ASP A 83 -1.07 10.03 -17.65
C ASP A 83 -2.35 9.17 -17.68
N HIS A 84 -2.24 7.90 -17.30
CA HIS A 84 -3.38 6.98 -17.25
C HIS A 84 -3.24 5.96 -16.10
N PRO A 85 -4.31 5.22 -15.75
CA PRO A 85 -4.25 4.09 -14.81
C PRO A 85 -3.24 3.06 -15.28
N LEU A 86 -2.26 2.73 -14.43
CA LEU A 86 -1.23 1.77 -14.80
C LEU A 86 -1.81 0.37 -15.04
N ARG A 87 -1.40 -0.22 -16.15
CA ARG A 87 -1.80 -1.55 -16.59
C ARG A 87 -0.81 -2.62 -16.14
N LEU A 88 -1.22 -3.87 -16.20
CA LEU A 88 -0.35 -5.01 -15.89
C LEU A 88 0.97 -4.94 -16.66
N GLY A 89 2.07 -5.04 -15.94
CA GLY A 89 3.43 -5.01 -16.47
C GLY A 89 4.04 -3.61 -16.64
N GLU A 90 3.25 -2.53 -16.56
CA GLU A 90 3.77 -1.16 -16.64
C GLU A 90 4.59 -0.79 -15.40
N GLU A 91 5.57 0.08 -15.60
CA GLU A 91 6.56 0.46 -14.59
C GLU A 91 6.68 1.98 -14.50
N VAL A 92 6.90 2.48 -13.28
CA VAL A 92 7.19 3.90 -13.00
C VAL A 92 8.24 4.02 -11.92
N ALA A 93 8.93 5.16 -11.89
CA ALA A 93 9.85 5.54 -10.83
C ALA A 93 9.21 6.62 -9.95
N GLU A 94 9.07 6.34 -8.65
CA GLU A 94 8.52 7.27 -7.67
C GLU A 94 9.61 7.80 -6.75
N GLU A 95 9.76 9.11 -6.70
CA GLU A 95 10.49 9.78 -5.65
C GLU A 95 9.61 9.86 -4.40
N PHE A 96 10.08 9.29 -3.31
CA PHE A 96 9.31 9.20 -2.07
C PHE A 96 10.04 9.78 -0.86
N ARG A 97 9.23 10.20 0.13
CA ARG A 97 9.68 10.50 1.49
C ARG A 97 8.75 9.84 2.48
N LEU A 98 9.20 8.76 3.12
CA LEU A 98 8.41 7.95 4.03
C LEU A 98 9.17 7.72 5.34
N ALA A 99 8.54 8.03 6.46
CA ALA A 99 9.13 7.90 7.80
C ALA A 99 10.55 8.51 7.91
N GLY A 100 10.79 9.64 7.25
CA GLY A 100 12.07 10.34 7.21
C GLY A 100 13.11 9.77 6.25
N ARG A 101 12.80 8.70 5.51
CA ARG A 101 13.63 8.17 4.43
C ARG A 101 13.21 8.79 3.11
N HIS A 102 14.20 9.18 2.32
CA HIS A 102 14.02 9.73 0.98
C HIS A 102 14.75 8.84 -0.04
N GLY A 103 14.16 8.63 -1.20
CA GLY A 103 14.74 7.80 -2.24
C GLY A 103 13.84 7.63 -3.46
N ILE A 104 14.22 6.72 -4.34
CA ILE A 104 13.47 6.36 -5.54
C ILE A 104 13.06 4.89 -5.43
N LEU A 105 11.79 4.62 -5.65
CA LEU A 105 11.21 3.29 -5.80
C LEU A 105 10.86 3.05 -7.26
N HIS A 106 11.22 1.89 -7.77
CA HIS A 106 10.76 1.41 -9.06
C HIS A 106 9.57 0.49 -8.82
N TRP A 107 8.40 0.91 -9.29
CA TRP A 107 7.16 0.18 -9.17
C TRP A 107 6.84 -0.56 -10.46
N LYS A 108 6.35 -1.78 -10.33
CA LYS A 108 5.83 -2.61 -11.42
C LYS A 108 4.45 -3.12 -11.07
N VAL A 109 3.50 -2.97 -12.00
CA VAL A 109 2.16 -3.54 -11.82
C VAL A 109 2.21 -5.04 -12.06
N VAL A 110 1.84 -5.80 -11.03
CA VAL A 110 1.84 -7.28 -11.07
C VAL A 110 0.43 -7.87 -11.07
N GLU A 111 -0.59 -7.05 -10.78
CA GLU A 111 -1.99 -7.43 -10.90
C GLU A 111 -2.86 -6.19 -11.20
N ALA A 112 -3.79 -6.32 -12.15
CA ALA A 112 -4.75 -5.29 -12.50
C ALA A 112 -6.09 -5.94 -12.88
N LYS A 113 -7.12 -5.76 -12.04
CA LYS A 113 -8.50 -6.22 -12.25
C LYS A 113 -9.46 -5.05 -12.06
N PRO A 114 -9.49 -4.10 -12.99
CA PRO A 114 -10.38 -2.95 -12.87
C PRO A 114 -11.85 -3.38 -12.75
N PRO A 115 -12.64 -2.68 -11.96
CA PRO A 115 -12.28 -1.56 -11.10
C PRO A 115 -12.01 -1.98 -9.64
N PHE A 116 -11.75 -3.26 -9.32
CA PHE A 116 -11.83 -3.79 -7.96
C PHE A 116 -10.49 -4.09 -7.30
N GLU A 117 -9.50 -4.55 -8.06
CA GLU A 117 -8.22 -4.98 -7.49
C GLU A 117 -7.04 -4.45 -8.31
N TRP A 118 -6.00 -4.03 -7.60
CA TRP A 118 -4.74 -3.59 -8.20
C TRP A 118 -3.58 -3.85 -7.24
N ARG A 119 -2.42 -4.27 -7.80
CA ARG A 119 -1.24 -4.56 -7.01
C ARG A 119 0.02 -4.19 -7.75
N ILE A 120 0.92 -3.49 -7.03
CA ILE A 120 2.25 -3.15 -7.50
C ILE A 120 3.31 -3.64 -6.53
N GLU A 121 4.46 -3.99 -7.07
CA GLU A 121 5.64 -4.36 -6.32
C GLU A 121 6.73 -3.32 -6.52
N ALA A 122 7.46 -3.02 -5.43
CA ALA A 122 8.52 -2.03 -5.43
C ALA A 122 9.89 -2.68 -5.34
N GLU A 123 10.82 -2.15 -6.12
CA GLU A 123 12.25 -2.39 -5.99
C GLU A 123 13.00 -1.12 -5.62
N MET A 124 13.97 -1.24 -4.73
CA MET A 124 14.94 -0.22 -4.42
C MET A 124 16.34 -0.83 -4.43
N ASN A 125 17.26 -0.26 -5.19
CA ASN A 125 18.62 -0.79 -5.36
C ASN A 125 18.63 -2.28 -5.79
N ARG A 126 17.75 -2.65 -6.74
CA ARG A 126 17.58 -4.03 -7.26
C ARG A 126 17.16 -5.05 -6.19
N ARG A 127 16.55 -4.60 -5.11
CA ARG A 127 16.00 -5.48 -4.07
C ARG A 127 14.52 -5.19 -3.87
N ALA A 128 13.73 -6.24 -3.78
CA ALA A 128 12.32 -6.12 -3.43
C ALA A 128 12.20 -5.38 -2.09
N SER A 129 11.49 -4.27 -2.08
CA SER A 129 11.39 -3.37 -0.92
C SER A 129 10.00 -3.28 -0.35
N GLY A 130 8.96 -3.40 -1.17
CA GLY A 130 7.58 -3.29 -0.72
C GLY A 130 6.57 -3.73 -1.77
N GLU A 131 5.32 -3.61 -1.39
CA GLU A 131 4.16 -3.95 -2.21
C GLU A 131 3.01 -3.05 -1.80
N VAL A 132 2.18 -2.64 -2.74
CA VAL A 132 0.91 -1.96 -2.48
C VAL A 132 -0.21 -2.75 -3.14
N ARG A 133 -1.27 -2.99 -2.37
CA ARG A 133 -2.50 -3.62 -2.86
C ARG A 133 -3.66 -2.66 -2.65
N TYR A 134 -4.50 -2.51 -3.66
CA TYR A 134 -5.78 -1.83 -3.57
C TYR A 134 -6.90 -2.84 -3.72
N LYS A 135 -7.91 -2.69 -2.86
CA LYS A 135 -9.17 -3.40 -2.97
C LYS A 135 -10.30 -2.39 -2.88
N LEU A 136 -11.15 -2.38 -3.88
CA LEU A 136 -12.29 -1.50 -4.00
C LEU A 136 -13.56 -2.34 -3.91
N THR A 137 -14.45 -1.95 -3.00
CA THR A 137 -15.73 -2.64 -2.80
C THR A 137 -16.83 -1.59 -2.91
N PRO A 138 -17.87 -1.81 -3.73
CA PRO A 138 -19.03 -0.94 -3.76
C PRO A 138 -19.64 -0.80 -2.36
N ASP A 139 -19.97 0.43 -1.96
CA ASP A 139 -20.55 0.75 -0.65
C ASP A 139 -21.66 1.81 -0.84
N GLY A 140 -22.90 1.35 -0.98
CA GLY A 140 -24.02 2.18 -1.36
C GLY A 140 -23.80 2.87 -2.71
N ALA A 141 -23.85 4.20 -2.72
CA ALA A 141 -23.55 5.02 -3.91
C ALA A 141 -22.06 5.34 -4.06
N GLY A 142 -21.21 4.82 -3.17
CA GLY A 142 -19.78 5.08 -3.12
C GLY A 142 -18.92 3.83 -3.21
N THR A 143 -17.71 3.96 -2.72
CA THR A 143 -16.69 2.91 -2.74
C THR A 143 -15.95 2.86 -1.42
N ARG A 144 -15.86 1.68 -0.81
CA ARG A 144 -14.90 1.38 0.23
C ARG A 144 -13.57 1.04 -0.45
N PHE A 145 -12.60 1.93 -0.29
CA PHE A 145 -11.23 1.78 -0.78
C PHE A 145 -10.34 1.28 0.36
N GLU A 146 -9.66 0.18 0.14
CA GLU A 146 -8.69 -0.40 1.07
C GLU A 146 -7.33 -0.45 0.41
N ARG A 147 -6.33 0.14 1.09
CA ARG A 147 -4.93 0.13 0.68
C ARG A 147 -4.12 -0.64 1.72
N ASP A 148 -3.52 -1.75 1.31
CA ASP A 148 -2.53 -2.49 2.11
C ASP A 148 -1.14 -2.18 1.58
N PHE A 149 -0.36 -1.45 2.37
CA PHE A 149 1.05 -1.20 2.11
C PHE A 149 1.90 -2.19 2.89
N ILE A 150 2.68 -2.98 2.16
CA ILE A 150 3.53 -4.03 2.71
C ILE A 150 4.97 -3.63 2.49
N TYR A 151 5.75 -3.50 3.54
CA TYR A 151 7.18 -3.22 3.44
C TYR A 151 8.02 -4.29 4.12
N ARG A 152 9.27 -4.43 3.65
CA ARG A 152 10.21 -5.44 4.13
C ARG A 152 11.18 -4.84 5.13
N THR A 153 11.51 -5.61 6.15
CA THR A 153 12.52 -5.26 7.16
C THR A 153 13.90 -5.67 6.65
N PRO A 154 14.80 -4.73 6.30
CA PRO A 154 16.05 -5.08 5.64
C PRO A 154 17.14 -5.64 6.59
N ASN A 155 17.13 -5.23 7.87
CA ASN A 155 18.19 -5.58 8.83
C ASN A 155 17.70 -5.50 10.28
N LEU A 156 18.55 -5.91 11.21
CA LEU A 156 18.23 -5.94 12.63
C LEU A 156 17.96 -4.55 13.23
N LEU A 157 18.70 -3.53 12.81
CA LEU A 157 18.46 -2.16 13.25
C LEU A 157 17.07 -1.69 12.88
N PHE A 158 16.66 -1.94 11.62
CA PHE A 158 15.31 -1.62 11.17
C PHE A 158 14.25 -2.40 11.96
N LEU A 159 14.50 -3.69 12.24
CA LEU A 159 13.60 -4.54 13.04
C LEU A 159 13.35 -3.96 14.44
N ILE A 160 14.38 -3.43 15.09
CA ILE A 160 14.28 -2.83 16.44
C ILE A 160 13.57 -1.47 16.37
N LEU A 161 13.87 -0.65 15.36
CA LEU A 161 13.32 0.69 15.23
C LEU A 161 11.90 0.71 14.67
N ASP A 162 11.48 -0.33 13.93
CA ASP A 162 10.19 -0.38 13.27
C ASP A 162 9.00 -0.19 14.22
N PRO A 163 8.85 -0.94 15.31
CA PRO A 163 7.69 -0.81 16.20
C PRO A 163 7.62 0.54 16.95
N ILE A 164 8.77 1.21 17.11
CA ILE A 164 8.88 2.43 17.94
C ILE A 164 8.82 3.70 17.10
N PHE A 165 9.49 3.71 15.94
CA PHE A 165 9.68 4.93 15.14
C PHE A 165 9.13 4.82 13.72
N ILE A 166 9.42 3.72 13.00
CA ILE A 166 9.12 3.61 11.57
C ILE A 166 7.65 3.27 11.37
N GLY A 167 7.18 2.17 11.96
CA GLY A 167 5.82 1.70 11.80
C GLY A 167 4.74 2.71 12.22
N PRO A 168 4.84 3.41 13.36
CA PRO A 168 3.91 4.47 13.73
C PRO A 168 3.84 5.60 12.71
N ARG A 169 4.97 6.03 12.15
CA ARG A 169 5.01 7.08 11.11
C ARG A 169 4.40 6.61 9.80
N VAL A 170 4.74 5.39 9.36
CA VAL A 170 4.17 4.80 8.15
C VAL A 170 2.65 4.67 8.26
N ARG A 171 2.14 4.25 9.43
CA ARG A 171 0.70 4.20 9.68
C ARG A 171 0.05 5.58 9.64
N ALA A 172 0.67 6.57 10.27
CA ALA A 172 0.16 7.95 10.27
C ALA A 172 0.11 8.54 8.84
N GLU A 173 1.17 8.38 8.05
CA GLU A 173 1.24 8.84 6.67
C GLU A 173 0.24 8.10 5.76
N SER A 174 0.04 6.79 5.96
CA SER A 174 -0.96 6.01 5.24
C SER A 174 -2.40 6.44 5.57
N ALA A 175 -2.69 6.70 6.85
CA ALA A 175 -3.98 7.21 7.29
C ALA A 175 -4.25 8.62 6.77
N GLN A 176 -3.21 9.48 6.74
CA GLN A 176 -3.29 10.81 6.14
C GLN A 176 -3.60 10.72 4.65
N GLY A 177 -2.95 9.82 3.92
CA GLY A 177 -3.22 9.59 2.50
C GLY A 177 -4.68 9.18 2.24
N ALA A 178 -5.21 8.24 3.04
CA ALA A 178 -6.61 7.84 2.95
C ALA A 178 -7.56 9.02 3.15
N LYS A 179 -7.31 9.85 4.18
CA LYS A 179 -8.10 11.05 4.45
C LYS A 179 -8.01 12.10 3.34
N GLN A 180 -6.84 12.32 2.76
CA GLN A 180 -6.67 13.24 1.62
C GLN A 180 -7.44 12.75 0.39
N LEU A 181 -7.44 11.44 0.15
CA LEU A 181 -8.22 10.84 -0.93
C LEU A 181 -9.73 11.05 -0.72
N GLU A 182 -10.24 10.90 0.52
CA GLU A 182 -11.63 11.22 0.87
C GLU A 182 -11.98 12.67 0.54
N GLN A 183 -11.15 13.62 0.97
CA GLN A 183 -11.35 15.05 0.71
C GLN A 183 -11.38 15.39 -0.79
N ILE A 184 -10.52 14.75 -1.59
CA ILE A 184 -10.51 14.94 -3.04
C ILE A 184 -11.83 14.47 -3.64
N PHE A 185 -12.31 13.28 -3.27
CA PHE A 185 -13.57 12.75 -3.80
C PHE A 185 -14.81 13.47 -3.26
N GLU A 186 -14.76 14.04 -2.07
CA GLU A 186 -15.80 14.96 -1.59
C GLU A 186 -15.90 16.23 -2.46
N THR A 187 -14.75 16.76 -2.88
CA THR A 187 -14.69 17.94 -3.76
C THR A 187 -15.12 17.62 -5.20
N LEU A 188 -14.80 16.43 -5.68
CA LEU A 188 -15.14 15.96 -7.03
C LEU A 188 -16.57 15.41 -7.14
N ALA A 189 -17.21 15.03 -6.03
CA ALA A 189 -18.54 14.40 -6.02
C ALA A 189 -19.62 15.16 -6.81
N PRO A 190 -19.67 16.51 -6.84
CA PRO A 190 -20.64 17.22 -7.67
C PRO A 190 -20.42 17.06 -9.18
N ALA A 191 -19.20 16.72 -9.60
CA ALA A 191 -18.83 16.56 -11.02
C ALA A 191 -18.93 15.11 -11.52
N ILE A 192 -19.11 14.15 -10.62
CA ILE A 192 -19.23 12.74 -10.98
C ILE A 192 -20.71 12.41 -11.16
N PRO A 193 -21.17 12.00 -12.38
CA PRO A 193 -22.56 11.62 -12.58
C PRO A 193 -22.94 10.47 -11.63
N SER A 194 -23.99 10.67 -10.82
CA SER A 194 -24.59 9.58 -10.07
C SER A 194 -25.16 8.56 -11.06
N ILE A 195 -24.68 7.33 -11.01
CA ILE A 195 -25.31 6.23 -11.73
C ILE A 195 -26.70 6.08 -11.12
N PRO A 196 -27.80 6.27 -11.89
CA PRO A 196 -29.14 6.06 -11.35
C PRO A 196 -29.22 4.62 -10.82
N PRO A 197 -29.93 4.39 -9.70
CA PRO A 197 -30.14 3.05 -9.22
C PRO A 197 -30.75 2.22 -10.35
N ALA A 198 -30.21 1.03 -10.58
CA ALA A 198 -30.69 0.12 -11.60
C ALA A 198 -32.20 0.00 -11.44
N THR A 199 -32.95 0.43 -12.43
CA THR A 199 -34.41 0.25 -12.45
C THR A 199 -34.68 -1.23 -12.29
N PRO A 200 -35.44 -1.68 -11.28
CA PRO A 200 -35.75 -3.08 -11.15
C PRO A 200 -36.40 -3.54 -12.45
N THR A 201 -35.77 -4.50 -13.10
CA THR A 201 -36.35 -5.14 -14.31
C THR A 201 -37.77 -5.58 -13.97
N PRO A 202 -38.80 -5.14 -14.71
CA PRO A 202 -40.15 -5.59 -14.45
C PRO A 202 -40.17 -7.12 -14.47
N ALA A 203 -40.70 -7.71 -13.42
CA ALA A 203 -40.87 -9.16 -13.36
C ALA A 203 -41.66 -9.58 -14.60
N MET A 204 -41.11 -10.46 -15.38
CA MET A 204 -41.75 -11.07 -16.53
C MET A 204 -43.02 -11.77 -16.02
N PRO A 205 -44.23 -11.46 -16.54
CA PRO A 205 -45.43 -12.13 -16.10
C PRO A 205 -45.32 -13.66 -16.29
N PRO A 206 -45.84 -14.47 -15.41
CA PRO A 206 -45.79 -15.92 -15.55
C PRO A 206 -46.44 -16.32 -16.88
N ALA A 207 -45.76 -17.16 -17.64
CA ALA A 207 -46.30 -17.73 -18.88
C ALA A 207 -47.59 -18.48 -18.57
N ASP A 208 -48.67 -18.02 -19.18
CA ASP A 208 -50.00 -18.56 -19.02
C ASP A 208 -50.00 -20.00 -19.54
N ALA A 209 -50.14 -20.97 -18.62
CA ALA A 209 -50.32 -22.40 -18.91
C ALA A 209 -51.79 -22.69 -19.11
N THR A 210 -52.30 -22.34 -20.30
CA THR A 210 -53.63 -22.77 -20.68
C THR A 210 -53.69 -23.11 -22.17
N ALA A 211 -53.43 -24.36 -22.50
CA ALA A 211 -54.00 -25.00 -23.68
C ALA A 211 -54.21 -26.48 -23.37
N GLY A 212 -55.40 -26.79 -22.94
CA GLY A 212 -55.92 -28.14 -22.77
C GLY A 212 -56.18 -28.81 -24.13
N PRO A 213 -56.45 -30.11 -24.13
CA PRO A 213 -56.41 -30.96 -25.29
C PRO A 213 -57.78 -31.05 -25.97
N GLY A 214 -57.79 -31.06 -27.28
CA GLY A 214 -59.04 -31.30 -28.02
C GLY A 214 -58.86 -31.55 -29.48
N GLY A 215 -59.13 -32.77 -29.91
CA GLY A 215 -59.58 -32.98 -31.26
C GLY A 215 -58.84 -33.97 -32.16
N SER A 216 -59.17 -35.20 -32.02
CA SER A 216 -59.10 -36.31 -32.97
C SER A 216 -59.62 -35.95 -34.38
N ALA A 217 -58.96 -36.43 -35.47
CA ALA A 217 -59.54 -37.05 -36.66
C ALA A 217 -58.43 -37.42 -37.68
N SER A 218 -58.14 -38.63 -37.78
CA SER A 218 -58.35 -39.61 -38.84
C SER A 218 -58.25 -39.09 -40.28
N ALA A 219 -57.29 -39.58 -41.04
CA ALA A 219 -57.45 -40.14 -42.41
C ALA A 219 -56.12 -40.64 -43.00
N THR A 220 -56.07 -41.88 -43.22
CA THR A 220 -55.21 -42.72 -44.09
C THR A 220 -55.74 -42.66 -45.54
N PRO A 221 -55.11 -43.30 -46.58
CA PRO A 221 -53.73 -43.23 -47.13
C PRO A 221 -53.78 -43.05 -48.69
N ALA A 222 -52.67 -43.14 -49.33
CA ALA A 222 -52.38 -43.71 -50.67
C ALA A 222 -51.35 -42.85 -51.46
N ARG A 223 -50.34 -43.28 -51.87
CA ARG A 223 -49.59 -44.17 -52.72
C ARG A 223 -48.11 -43.85 -52.64
#